data_50b95c95382933f9c63722a18d63f5a2
#
_entry.id   50b95c95382933f9c63722a18d63f5a2
#
_cell.length_a   1.000
_cell.length_b   1.000
_cell.length_c   1.000
_cell.angle_alpha   90.00
_cell.angle_beta   90.00
_cell.angle_gamma   90.00
#
_symmetry.space_group_name_H-M   'P 1'
#
loop_
_entity.id
_entity.type
_entity.pdbx_description
1 polymer ?
#
loop_
_entity_poly.entity_id
_entity_poly.type
_entity_poly.pdbx_seq_one_letter_code
_entity_poly.pdbx_strand_id
1 'polypeptide(L)'
;MDTTLTEARIRAMTGAGHWRDESLEGYLDRWARERPSRTALLDGRGRYSWAELARAVDRVAHGLRAHGLEPGGVVSCQLPNWNEVVVLFLAALRLGAVVNPIPPTYRASELRFMLGLLESQVAVVPARFRGFDHAAMIAGLRPALPRLRSVFVTRGGGVDGTTPLAVLTEEPWEARSDRRPLAGTDPNAVHEVVFTSGTTGEPKGVMHTQNTTLSTLHRAIERLELSDRDVMLMASTVGHQTGFLFGYCLNLLLGATTVWMDIWNVEDATRLIESEGVTMTMGATPFLRDLTYAETRRDLRSLRLFIAAGAPIPRALVRDARERLGCVVSAGWGMTEDGLVTCNGPRDPEEKICGSDGFPLPGMELRVVDGDGVPAPVGTEGDLLARGAAQFVGYFRRPQFTADAHTADGWFRTGDRATLDRDGYLAITGRAKDIIIRGGENIPVVEVENLLYTHPKIAGVAIVAMPDPRLGERACAVVIPREGQSLTLAEIVGFLERHELARQKLPERLELVSEFPTTPSGKIQKYKLRDLIVQRMERPA
;
A
#
# COMPACT_ATOMS: atom_id res chain seq x y z
N MET A 1 10.04 -17.81 -12.90
CA MET A 1 10.68 -16.84 -11.99
C MET A 1 11.27 -17.60 -10.82
N ASP A 2 12.52 -17.33 -10.46
CA ASP A 2 13.16 -18.01 -9.32
C ASP A 2 12.57 -17.46 -8.02
N THR A 3 12.12 -18.36 -7.14
CA THR A 3 11.50 -18.01 -5.87
C THR A 3 12.14 -18.76 -4.72
N THR A 4 11.91 -18.29 -3.49
CA THR A 4 12.27 -19.03 -2.26
C THR A 4 11.21 -20.05 -1.85
N LEU A 5 10.16 -20.23 -2.67
CA LEU A 5 9.09 -21.14 -2.40
C LEU A 5 9.57 -22.59 -2.53
N THR A 6 9.38 -23.37 -1.46
CA THR A 6 9.73 -24.78 -1.44
C THR A 6 8.46 -25.64 -1.31
N GLU A 7 8.51 -26.88 -1.81
CA GLU A 7 7.42 -27.82 -1.60
C GLU A 7 7.11 -28.06 -0.11
N ALA A 8 8.12 -27.98 0.76
CA ALA A 8 7.93 -28.11 2.20
C ALA A 8 7.09 -26.94 2.75
N ARG A 9 7.36 -25.69 2.31
CA ARG A 9 6.56 -24.52 2.69
C ARG A 9 5.13 -24.63 2.16
N ILE A 10 4.95 -25.05 0.88
CA ILE A 10 3.63 -25.26 0.29
C ILE A 10 2.83 -26.25 1.13
N ARG A 11 3.38 -27.46 1.36
CA ARG A 11 2.70 -28.49 2.15
C ARG A 11 2.37 -28.03 3.58
N ALA A 12 3.29 -27.32 4.23
CA ALA A 12 3.07 -26.80 5.59
C ALA A 12 1.95 -25.77 5.64
N MET A 13 1.94 -24.80 4.73
CA MET A 13 0.95 -23.72 4.72
C MET A 13 -0.43 -24.20 4.26
N THR A 14 -0.50 -25.09 3.29
CA THR A 14 -1.76 -25.72 2.85
C THR A 14 -2.29 -26.66 3.92
N GLY A 15 -1.44 -27.50 4.53
CA GLY A 15 -1.83 -28.41 5.61
C GLY A 15 -2.34 -27.70 6.87
N ALA A 16 -1.82 -26.51 7.16
CA ALA A 16 -2.31 -25.64 8.24
C ALA A 16 -3.57 -24.83 7.87
N GLY A 17 -4.06 -24.91 6.63
CA GLY A 17 -5.23 -24.16 6.14
C GLY A 17 -4.99 -22.66 5.97
N HIS A 18 -3.72 -22.22 5.87
CA HIS A 18 -3.37 -20.84 5.56
C HIS A 18 -3.44 -20.57 4.07
N TRP A 19 -3.03 -21.52 3.24
CA TRP A 19 -3.14 -21.50 1.79
C TRP A 19 -4.27 -22.44 1.35
N ARG A 20 -5.11 -21.95 0.46
CA ARG A 20 -6.34 -22.66 0.04
C ARG A 20 -6.30 -23.07 -1.43
N ASP A 21 -5.20 -22.76 -2.13
CA ASP A 21 -5.02 -23.00 -3.57
C ASP A 21 -6.16 -22.43 -4.43
N GLU A 22 -6.65 -21.26 -4.01
CA GLU A 22 -7.70 -20.50 -4.68
C GLU A 22 -7.10 -19.44 -5.61
N SER A 23 -7.88 -18.98 -6.60
CA SER A 23 -7.45 -17.96 -7.54
C SER A 23 -8.43 -16.80 -7.66
N LEU A 24 -7.91 -15.59 -7.93
CA LEU A 24 -8.71 -14.36 -8.09
C LEU A 24 -9.66 -14.48 -9.29
N GLU A 25 -9.21 -15.07 -10.40
CA GLU A 25 -10.05 -15.34 -11.56
C GLU A 25 -11.14 -16.39 -11.27
N GLY A 26 -10.87 -17.35 -10.38
CA GLY A 26 -11.86 -18.32 -9.89
C GLY A 26 -12.97 -17.64 -9.09
N TYR A 27 -12.65 -16.64 -8.28
CA TYR A 27 -13.64 -15.81 -7.58
C TYR A 27 -14.47 -14.98 -8.55
N LEU A 28 -13.87 -14.40 -9.59
CA LEU A 28 -14.63 -13.70 -10.64
C LEU A 28 -15.67 -14.62 -11.27
N ASP A 29 -15.30 -15.84 -11.66
CA ASP A 29 -16.19 -16.82 -12.27
C ASP A 29 -17.33 -17.24 -11.34
N ARG A 30 -17.01 -17.38 -10.06
CA ARG A 30 -18.00 -17.67 -9.01
C ARG A 30 -19.03 -16.56 -8.92
N TRP A 31 -18.63 -15.31 -8.79
CA TRP A 31 -19.55 -14.20 -8.62
C TRP A 31 -20.33 -13.87 -9.90
N ALA A 32 -19.73 -14.06 -11.05
CA ALA A 32 -20.44 -13.91 -12.33
C ALA A 32 -21.60 -14.92 -12.47
N ARG A 33 -21.49 -16.11 -11.86
CA ARG A 33 -22.58 -17.11 -11.83
C ARG A 33 -23.57 -16.86 -10.71
N GLU A 34 -23.09 -16.59 -9.48
CA GLU A 34 -23.92 -16.50 -8.28
C GLU A 34 -24.64 -15.15 -8.15
N ARG A 35 -24.03 -14.07 -8.66
CA ARG A 35 -24.50 -12.68 -8.49
C ARG A 35 -24.32 -11.83 -9.75
N PRO A 36 -24.78 -12.28 -10.92
CA PRO A 36 -24.45 -11.70 -12.21
C PRO A 36 -24.76 -10.20 -12.34
N SER A 37 -25.85 -9.75 -11.75
CA SER A 37 -26.34 -8.37 -11.87
C SER A 37 -25.84 -7.42 -10.79
N ARG A 38 -25.17 -7.94 -9.74
CA ARG A 38 -24.66 -7.10 -8.66
C ARG A 38 -23.46 -6.29 -9.14
N THR A 39 -23.38 -5.02 -8.70
CA THR A 39 -22.22 -4.17 -8.99
C THR A 39 -20.95 -4.75 -8.37
N ALA A 40 -19.95 -4.99 -9.19
CA ALA A 40 -18.61 -5.43 -8.77
C ALA A 40 -17.70 -4.23 -8.50
N LEU A 41 -17.67 -3.29 -9.43
CA LEU A 41 -16.82 -2.10 -9.33
C LEU A 41 -17.44 -0.91 -10.08
N LEU A 42 -17.06 0.26 -9.64
CA LEU A 42 -17.40 1.52 -10.29
C LEU A 42 -16.29 2.56 -10.10
N ASP A 43 -16.18 3.45 -11.09
CA ASP A 43 -15.35 4.64 -11.06
C ASP A 43 -16.12 5.86 -11.58
N GLY A 44 -15.45 7.00 -11.75
CA GLY A 44 -16.08 8.23 -12.26
C GLY A 44 -16.65 8.15 -13.68
N ARG A 45 -16.48 7.03 -14.41
CA ARG A 45 -16.97 6.85 -15.79
C ARG A 45 -18.03 5.77 -15.96
N GLY A 46 -18.10 4.84 -15.05
CA GLY A 46 -19.07 3.75 -15.19
C GLY A 46 -18.96 2.69 -14.13
N ARG A 47 -19.80 1.69 -14.25
CA ARG A 47 -19.85 0.53 -13.36
C ARG A 47 -19.90 -0.76 -14.14
N TYR A 48 -19.40 -1.81 -13.52
CA TYR A 48 -19.51 -3.18 -13.99
C TYR A 48 -20.30 -4.00 -12.97
N SER A 49 -21.27 -4.76 -13.45
CA SER A 49 -21.77 -5.93 -12.72
C SER A 49 -20.76 -7.08 -12.82
N TRP A 50 -20.90 -8.11 -11.97
CA TRP A 50 -20.01 -9.27 -12.02
C TRP A 50 -20.02 -9.96 -13.39
N ALA A 51 -21.20 -10.10 -14.01
CA ALA A 51 -21.31 -10.71 -15.34
C ALA A 51 -20.67 -9.84 -16.44
N GLU A 52 -20.79 -8.52 -16.37
CA GLU A 52 -20.14 -7.61 -17.31
C GLU A 52 -18.63 -7.62 -17.14
N LEU A 53 -18.16 -7.61 -15.89
CA LEU A 53 -16.73 -7.70 -15.58
C LEU A 53 -16.12 -8.99 -16.15
N ALA A 54 -16.76 -10.15 -15.93
CA ALA A 54 -16.26 -11.42 -16.43
C ALA A 54 -16.16 -11.43 -17.98
N ARG A 55 -17.19 -10.92 -18.67
CA ARG A 55 -17.16 -10.80 -20.14
C ARG A 55 -16.05 -9.86 -20.63
N ALA A 56 -15.87 -8.73 -19.96
CA ALA A 56 -14.81 -7.78 -20.30
C ALA A 56 -13.42 -8.41 -20.10
N VAL A 57 -13.23 -9.13 -19.00
CA VAL A 57 -11.98 -9.85 -18.69
C VAL A 57 -11.67 -10.89 -19.75
N ASP A 58 -12.64 -11.73 -20.14
CA ASP A 58 -12.43 -12.76 -21.17
C ASP A 58 -12.07 -12.13 -22.53
N ARG A 59 -12.80 -11.09 -22.93
CA ARG A 59 -12.50 -10.34 -24.15
C ARG A 59 -11.09 -9.80 -24.17
N VAL A 60 -10.68 -9.10 -23.10
CA VAL A 60 -9.35 -8.51 -22.99
C VAL A 60 -8.26 -9.57 -22.92
N ALA A 61 -8.50 -10.70 -22.24
CA ALA A 61 -7.55 -11.82 -22.20
C ALA A 61 -7.27 -12.37 -23.62
N HIS A 62 -8.31 -12.61 -24.41
CA HIS A 62 -8.14 -13.03 -25.80
C HIS A 62 -7.41 -11.98 -26.64
N GLY A 63 -7.72 -10.70 -26.46
CA GLY A 63 -7.03 -9.59 -27.11
C GLY A 63 -5.55 -9.51 -26.74
N LEU A 64 -5.22 -9.60 -25.46
CA LEU A 64 -3.81 -9.59 -24.98
C LEU A 64 -3.02 -10.76 -25.56
N ARG A 65 -3.60 -11.95 -25.64
CA ARG A 65 -2.99 -13.12 -26.29
C ARG A 65 -2.72 -12.86 -27.79
N ALA A 66 -3.68 -12.29 -28.50
CA ALA A 66 -3.53 -11.94 -29.90
C ALA A 66 -2.42 -10.89 -30.12
N HIS A 67 -2.20 -10.02 -29.15
CA HIS A 67 -1.12 -9.02 -29.14
C HIS A 67 0.20 -9.54 -28.53
N GLY A 68 0.35 -10.85 -28.35
CA GLY A 68 1.60 -11.52 -28.03
C GLY A 68 1.94 -11.63 -26.55
N LEU A 69 0.97 -11.50 -25.63
CA LEU A 69 1.18 -11.86 -24.23
C LEU A 69 1.20 -13.39 -24.10
N GLU A 70 2.26 -13.91 -23.52
CA GLU A 70 2.49 -15.34 -23.31
C GLU A 70 2.32 -15.70 -21.82
N PRO A 71 2.01 -16.97 -21.49
CA PRO A 71 2.07 -17.43 -20.10
C PRO A 71 3.43 -17.11 -19.46
N GLY A 72 3.43 -16.64 -18.21
CA GLY A 72 4.62 -16.18 -17.50
C GLY A 72 5.16 -14.81 -17.98
N GLY A 73 4.57 -14.23 -19.03
CA GLY A 73 4.89 -12.86 -19.47
C GLY A 73 4.39 -11.82 -18.48
N VAL A 74 4.93 -10.59 -18.57
CA VAL A 74 4.61 -9.51 -17.62
C VAL A 74 3.78 -8.42 -18.29
N VAL A 75 2.67 -8.05 -17.65
CA VAL A 75 1.87 -6.87 -17.95
C VAL A 75 2.18 -5.79 -16.93
N SER A 76 2.86 -4.73 -17.35
CA SER A 76 3.10 -3.53 -16.53
C SER A 76 2.00 -2.51 -16.74
N CYS A 77 1.31 -2.13 -15.68
CA CYS A 77 0.15 -1.26 -15.74
C CYS A 77 0.36 -0.01 -14.88
N GLN A 78 0.50 1.14 -15.52
CA GLN A 78 0.61 2.44 -14.86
C GLN A 78 -0.70 3.21 -15.02
N LEU A 79 -1.77 2.69 -14.46
CA LEU A 79 -3.07 3.36 -14.48
C LEU A 79 -3.46 3.90 -13.10
N PRO A 80 -4.23 5.00 -13.05
CA PRO A 80 -4.93 5.39 -11.83
C PRO A 80 -5.95 4.33 -11.40
N ASN A 81 -6.61 4.55 -10.27
CA ASN A 81 -7.68 3.71 -9.76
C ASN A 81 -8.93 3.78 -10.68
N TRP A 82 -8.86 3.08 -11.78
CA TRP A 82 -9.89 2.99 -12.81
C TRP A 82 -10.35 1.54 -13.01
N ASN A 83 -11.55 1.35 -13.48
CA ASN A 83 -12.12 0.03 -13.74
C ASN A 83 -11.24 -0.81 -14.69
N GLU A 84 -10.57 -0.18 -15.64
CA GLU A 84 -9.68 -0.83 -16.62
C GLU A 84 -8.54 -1.61 -15.96
N VAL A 85 -8.06 -1.17 -14.78
CA VAL A 85 -6.99 -1.87 -14.05
C VAL A 85 -7.41 -3.27 -13.66
N VAL A 86 -8.62 -3.41 -13.10
CA VAL A 86 -9.17 -4.69 -12.65
C VAL A 86 -9.37 -5.64 -13.83
N VAL A 87 -9.93 -5.13 -14.93
CA VAL A 87 -10.11 -5.91 -16.15
C VAL A 87 -8.77 -6.42 -16.69
N LEU A 88 -7.76 -5.56 -16.75
CA LEU A 88 -6.42 -5.91 -17.25
C LEU A 88 -5.71 -6.93 -16.35
N PHE A 89 -5.77 -6.76 -15.03
CA PHE A 89 -5.11 -7.69 -14.11
C PHE A 89 -5.74 -9.08 -14.18
N LEU A 90 -7.07 -9.16 -14.12
CA LEU A 90 -7.76 -10.44 -14.24
C LEU A 90 -7.54 -11.09 -15.62
N ALA A 91 -7.51 -10.30 -16.69
CA ALA A 91 -7.23 -10.78 -18.03
C ALA A 91 -5.80 -11.35 -18.16
N ALA A 92 -4.82 -10.72 -17.51
CA ALA A 92 -3.45 -11.23 -17.45
C ALA A 92 -3.39 -12.55 -16.67
N LEU A 93 -4.06 -12.64 -15.51
CA LEU A 93 -4.10 -13.87 -14.71
C LEU A 93 -4.76 -15.03 -15.45
N ARG A 94 -5.82 -14.78 -16.23
CA ARG A 94 -6.43 -15.81 -17.08
C ARG A 94 -5.46 -16.42 -18.12
N LEU A 95 -4.41 -15.69 -18.46
CA LEU A 95 -3.37 -16.15 -19.37
C LEU A 95 -2.16 -16.75 -18.65
N GLY A 96 -2.19 -16.83 -17.31
CA GLY A 96 -1.04 -17.25 -16.52
C GLY A 96 0.12 -16.25 -16.58
N ALA A 97 -0.18 -14.97 -16.82
CA ALA A 97 0.79 -13.89 -16.86
C ALA A 97 0.92 -13.22 -15.49
N VAL A 98 1.97 -12.44 -15.33
CA VAL A 98 2.30 -11.72 -14.09
C VAL A 98 1.90 -10.25 -14.24
N VAL A 99 1.28 -9.67 -13.21
CA VAL A 99 0.96 -8.25 -13.19
C VAL A 99 2.02 -7.44 -12.45
N ASN A 100 2.35 -6.29 -13.00
CA ASN A 100 3.19 -5.29 -12.36
C ASN A 100 2.41 -3.98 -12.26
N PRO A 101 1.76 -3.71 -11.11
CA PRO A 101 1.09 -2.45 -10.87
C PRO A 101 2.10 -1.33 -10.61
N ILE A 102 1.95 -0.20 -11.29
CA ILE A 102 2.86 0.95 -11.20
C ILE A 102 2.09 2.21 -10.82
N PRO A 103 2.53 2.96 -9.79
CA PRO A 103 1.91 4.23 -9.46
C PRO A 103 1.94 5.23 -10.62
N PRO A 104 0.85 5.96 -10.91
CA PRO A 104 0.80 6.95 -12.00
C PRO A 104 1.75 8.14 -11.80
N THR A 105 2.30 8.30 -10.61
CA THR A 105 3.25 9.37 -10.29
C THR A 105 4.68 9.08 -10.73
N TYR A 106 5.01 7.83 -11.06
CA TYR A 106 6.33 7.45 -11.54
C TYR A 106 6.57 7.98 -12.96
N ARG A 107 7.85 8.19 -13.29
CA ARG A 107 8.27 8.84 -14.54
C ARG A 107 9.20 7.92 -15.34
N ALA A 108 9.83 8.47 -16.36
CA ALA A 108 10.63 7.73 -17.33
C ALA A 108 11.77 6.91 -16.69
N SER A 109 12.41 7.42 -15.65
CA SER A 109 13.52 6.73 -14.97
C SER A 109 13.05 5.44 -14.31
N GLU A 110 12.00 5.54 -13.49
CA GLU A 110 11.44 4.39 -12.78
C GLU A 110 10.86 3.37 -13.76
N LEU A 111 10.10 3.82 -14.77
CA LEU A 111 9.52 2.91 -15.75
C LEU A 111 10.59 2.19 -16.57
N ARG A 112 11.64 2.89 -17.02
CA ARG A 112 12.74 2.25 -17.76
C ARG A 112 13.37 1.13 -16.93
N PHE A 113 13.61 1.40 -15.64
CA PHE A 113 14.17 0.41 -14.74
C PHE A 113 13.23 -0.78 -14.54
N MET A 114 11.98 -0.52 -14.14
CA MET A 114 11.01 -1.56 -13.80
C MET A 114 10.65 -2.44 -14.99
N LEU A 115 10.27 -1.82 -16.12
CA LEU A 115 9.89 -2.56 -17.33
C LEU A 115 11.09 -3.31 -17.93
N GLY A 116 12.28 -2.71 -17.86
CA GLY A 116 13.50 -3.35 -18.31
C GLY A 116 13.90 -4.54 -17.45
N LEU A 117 13.88 -4.41 -16.12
CA LEU A 117 14.21 -5.50 -15.20
C LEU A 117 13.22 -6.67 -15.34
N LEU A 118 11.91 -6.37 -15.45
CA LEU A 118 10.85 -7.38 -15.60
C LEU A 118 10.76 -7.95 -17.01
N GLU A 119 11.44 -7.37 -17.99
CA GLU A 119 11.28 -7.71 -19.42
C GLU A 119 9.79 -7.70 -19.83
N SER A 120 9.08 -6.65 -19.44
CA SER A 120 7.64 -6.52 -19.64
C SER A 120 7.28 -6.67 -21.10
N GLN A 121 6.29 -7.53 -21.39
CA GLN A 121 5.82 -7.77 -22.76
C GLN A 121 4.74 -6.77 -23.17
N VAL A 122 3.92 -6.35 -22.21
CA VAL A 122 2.83 -5.40 -22.40
C VAL A 122 2.96 -4.26 -21.40
N ALA A 123 2.77 -3.03 -21.85
CA ALA A 123 2.61 -1.87 -20.98
C ALA A 123 1.27 -1.20 -21.25
N VAL A 124 0.59 -0.75 -20.19
CA VAL A 124 -0.66 -0.01 -20.29
C VAL A 124 -0.56 1.28 -19.47
N VAL A 125 -0.86 2.41 -20.12
CA VAL A 125 -0.77 3.74 -19.52
C VAL A 125 -1.99 4.60 -19.87
N PRO A 126 -2.32 5.65 -19.08
CA PRO A 126 -3.29 6.64 -19.52
C PRO A 126 -2.68 7.50 -20.64
N ALA A 127 -3.49 8.11 -21.49
CA ALA A 127 -2.97 9.13 -22.40
C ALA A 127 -2.38 10.30 -21.60
N ARG A 128 -3.21 10.89 -20.73
CA ARG A 128 -2.81 11.94 -19.79
C ARG A 128 -3.43 11.70 -18.42
N PHE A 129 -2.67 12.04 -17.36
CA PHE A 129 -3.20 12.04 -16.01
C PHE A 129 -2.50 13.14 -15.19
N ARG A 130 -3.29 13.97 -14.46
CA ARG A 130 -2.81 15.10 -13.67
C ARG A 130 -1.87 16.03 -14.46
N GLY A 131 -2.24 16.33 -15.70
CA GLY A 131 -1.47 17.21 -16.59
C GLY A 131 -0.27 16.58 -17.28
N PHE A 132 0.16 15.37 -16.88
CA PHE A 132 1.32 14.68 -17.45
C PHE A 132 0.95 13.80 -18.64
N ASP A 133 1.79 13.78 -19.68
CA ASP A 133 1.62 12.97 -20.89
C ASP A 133 2.35 11.63 -20.75
N HIS A 134 1.59 10.60 -20.34
CA HIS A 134 2.11 9.25 -20.15
C HIS A 134 2.32 8.52 -21.49
N ALA A 135 1.48 8.81 -22.47
CA ALA A 135 1.59 8.19 -23.79
C ALA A 135 2.91 8.60 -24.47
N ALA A 136 3.25 9.87 -24.47
CA ALA A 136 4.52 10.35 -25.00
C ALA A 136 5.72 9.78 -24.24
N MET A 137 5.61 9.70 -22.89
CA MET A 137 6.67 9.14 -22.06
C MET A 137 6.98 7.68 -22.43
N ILE A 138 5.96 6.82 -22.47
CA ILE A 138 6.17 5.38 -22.73
C ILE A 138 6.64 5.11 -24.16
N ALA A 139 6.13 5.87 -25.14
CA ALA A 139 6.59 5.80 -26.53
C ALA A 139 8.08 6.13 -26.64
N GLY A 140 8.55 7.16 -25.93
CA GLY A 140 9.97 7.53 -25.86
C GLY A 140 10.85 6.48 -25.16
N LEU A 141 10.29 5.65 -24.29
CA LEU A 141 11.04 4.55 -23.63
C LEU A 141 11.14 3.29 -24.48
N ARG A 142 10.24 3.07 -25.43
CA ARG A 142 10.13 1.83 -26.21
C ARG A 142 11.44 1.38 -26.88
N PRO A 143 12.28 2.25 -27.47
CA PRO A 143 13.55 1.83 -28.06
C PRO A 143 14.51 1.17 -27.07
N ALA A 144 14.44 1.51 -25.79
CA ALA A 144 15.26 0.94 -24.72
C ALA A 144 14.65 -0.32 -24.08
N LEU A 145 13.47 -0.77 -24.54
CA LEU A 145 12.70 -1.88 -23.95
C LEU A 145 12.41 -2.96 -25.02
N PRO A 146 13.41 -3.75 -25.44
CA PRO A 146 13.30 -4.65 -26.59
C PRO A 146 12.28 -5.80 -26.39
N ARG A 147 11.92 -6.12 -25.13
CA ARG A 147 10.90 -7.12 -24.83
C ARG A 147 9.48 -6.57 -24.85
N LEU A 148 9.32 -5.25 -24.87
CA LEU A 148 8.01 -4.60 -24.87
C LEU A 148 7.36 -4.71 -26.26
N ARG A 149 6.48 -5.68 -26.42
CA ARG A 149 5.80 -6.00 -27.69
C ARG A 149 4.66 -5.03 -27.97
N SER A 150 3.83 -4.75 -26.95
CA SER A 150 2.63 -3.93 -27.09
C SER A 150 2.54 -2.85 -26.01
N VAL A 151 2.12 -1.66 -26.44
CA VAL A 151 1.84 -0.52 -25.55
C VAL A 151 0.42 -0.07 -25.80
N PHE A 152 -0.42 -0.17 -24.78
CA PHE A 152 -1.80 0.29 -24.85
C PHE A 152 -2.00 1.60 -24.11
N VAL A 153 -2.80 2.48 -24.70
CA VAL A 153 -3.13 3.80 -24.13
C VAL A 153 -4.61 3.90 -23.93
N THR A 154 -5.05 4.34 -22.76
CA THR A 154 -6.47 4.52 -22.44
C THR A 154 -6.81 5.96 -22.09
N ARG A 155 -8.11 6.29 -22.21
CA ARG A 155 -8.69 7.58 -21.84
C ARG A 155 -8.07 8.77 -22.56
N GLY A 156 -7.85 8.63 -23.88
CA GLY A 156 -7.37 9.68 -24.77
C GLY A 156 -6.74 9.13 -26.04
N GLY A 157 -6.19 10.03 -26.87
CA GLY A 157 -5.49 9.66 -28.11
C GLY A 157 -4.14 9.00 -27.80
N GLY A 158 -3.80 7.98 -28.58
CA GLY A 158 -2.45 7.40 -28.60
C GLY A 158 -1.47 8.29 -29.38
N VAL A 159 -0.19 7.95 -29.29
CA VAL A 159 0.90 8.50 -30.10
C VAL A 159 1.50 7.38 -30.94
N ASP A 160 2.35 7.72 -31.90
CA ASP A 160 3.02 6.73 -32.74
C ASP A 160 3.70 5.63 -31.90
N GLY A 161 3.49 4.39 -32.32
CA GLY A 161 4.01 3.23 -31.59
C GLY A 161 3.15 2.75 -30.42
N THR A 162 1.97 3.35 -30.18
CA THR A 162 0.98 2.90 -29.19
C THR A 162 -0.34 2.49 -29.84
N THR A 163 -1.10 1.66 -29.13
CA THR A 163 -2.41 1.16 -29.56
C THR A 163 -3.47 1.65 -28.57
N PRO A 164 -4.62 2.15 -29.02
CA PRO A 164 -5.73 2.46 -28.11
C PRO A 164 -6.20 1.21 -27.35
N LEU A 165 -6.41 1.32 -26.03
CA LEU A 165 -6.92 0.21 -25.22
C LEU A 165 -8.30 -0.27 -25.70
N ALA A 166 -9.07 0.60 -26.36
CA ALA A 166 -10.35 0.29 -27.00
C ALA A 166 -10.27 -0.93 -27.94
N VAL A 167 -9.13 -1.15 -28.60
CA VAL A 167 -8.90 -2.35 -29.43
C VAL A 167 -9.08 -3.63 -28.60
N LEU A 168 -8.68 -3.65 -27.33
CA LEU A 168 -8.85 -4.82 -26.46
C LEU A 168 -10.27 -4.93 -25.89
N THR A 169 -10.94 -3.81 -25.63
CA THR A 169 -12.21 -3.77 -24.89
C THR A 169 -13.44 -3.77 -25.79
N GLU A 170 -13.35 -3.23 -27.01
CA GLU A 170 -14.49 -3.05 -27.92
C GLU A 170 -14.54 -4.11 -29.02
N GLU A 171 -13.40 -4.64 -29.48
CA GLU A 171 -13.39 -5.69 -30.49
C GLU A 171 -13.76 -7.06 -29.89
N PRO A 172 -14.57 -7.88 -30.58
CA PRO A 172 -15.05 -9.17 -30.06
C PRO A 172 -13.97 -10.26 -30.17
N TRP A 173 -12.90 -10.13 -29.42
CA TRP A 173 -11.74 -11.05 -29.43
C TRP A 173 -12.11 -12.47 -29.04
N GLU A 174 -13.08 -12.66 -28.15
CA GLU A 174 -13.63 -13.95 -27.73
C GLU A 174 -14.25 -14.74 -28.89
N ALA A 175 -14.69 -14.04 -29.96
CA ALA A 175 -15.22 -14.66 -31.17
C ALA A 175 -14.17 -14.90 -32.27
N ARG A 176 -13.04 -14.19 -32.21
CA ARG A 176 -11.97 -14.22 -33.23
C ARG A 176 -10.81 -15.13 -32.90
N SER A 177 -10.55 -15.36 -31.62
CA SER A 177 -9.40 -16.14 -31.20
C SER A 177 -9.60 -17.64 -31.43
N ASP A 178 -8.50 -18.37 -31.60
CA ASP A 178 -8.55 -19.80 -31.46
C ASP A 178 -9.11 -20.12 -30.06
N ARG A 179 -10.06 -21.05 -30.00
CA ARG A 179 -10.79 -21.40 -28.78
C ARG A 179 -9.93 -22.17 -27.76
N ARG A 180 -8.60 -21.94 -27.72
CA ARG A 180 -7.77 -22.53 -26.68
C ARG A 180 -8.25 -22.03 -25.32
N PRO A 181 -8.46 -22.93 -24.34
CA PRO A 181 -8.84 -22.52 -22.99
C PRO A 181 -7.84 -21.50 -22.43
N LEU A 182 -8.35 -20.58 -21.62
CA LEU A 182 -7.52 -19.72 -20.81
C LEU A 182 -7.01 -20.57 -19.65
N ALA A 183 -5.67 -20.63 -19.48
CA ALA A 183 -5.04 -21.61 -18.58
C ALA A 183 -5.26 -21.29 -17.09
N GLY A 184 -5.54 -20.02 -16.76
CA GLY A 184 -5.52 -19.55 -15.37
C GLY A 184 -4.11 -19.51 -14.77
N THR A 185 -4.03 -19.09 -13.53
CA THR A 185 -2.76 -19.04 -12.78
C THR A 185 -2.68 -20.17 -11.77
N ASP A 186 -1.54 -20.87 -11.71
CA ASP A 186 -1.22 -21.75 -10.59
C ASP A 186 -1.13 -20.89 -9.30
N PRO A 187 -1.88 -21.21 -8.23
CA PRO A 187 -1.86 -20.44 -6.98
C PRO A 187 -0.48 -20.31 -6.33
N ASN A 188 0.47 -21.16 -6.68
CA ASN A 188 1.85 -21.15 -6.23
C ASN A 188 2.82 -20.46 -7.21
N ALA A 189 2.36 -20.12 -8.41
CA ALA A 189 3.15 -19.31 -9.34
C ALA A 189 3.14 -17.83 -8.93
N VAL A 190 4.21 -17.11 -9.27
CA VAL A 190 4.25 -15.64 -9.08
C VAL A 190 3.17 -15.03 -9.96
N HIS A 191 2.25 -14.27 -9.35
CA HIS A 191 1.17 -13.59 -10.06
C HIS A 191 1.33 -12.08 -10.09
N GLU A 192 2.09 -11.51 -9.15
CA GLU A 192 2.37 -10.07 -9.06
C GLU A 192 3.83 -9.79 -8.73
N VAL A 193 4.33 -8.66 -9.24
CA VAL A 193 5.58 -8.05 -8.80
C VAL A 193 5.32 -6.58 -8.51
N VAL A 194 5.40 -6.18 -7.26
CA VAL A 194 5.21 -4.80 -6.80
C VAL A 194 6.56 -4.20 -6.40
N PHE A 195 6.89 -3.04 -6.94
CA PHE A 195 8.14 -2.38 -6.60
C PHE A 195 8.02 -1.53 -5.33
N THR A 196 8.96 -1.72 -4.42
CA THR A 196 9.15 -0.85 -3.26
C THR A 196 10.26 0.17 -3.54
N SER A 197 10.12 1.37 -2.98
CA SER A 197 11.22 2.32 -2.92
C SER A 197 12.29 1.78 -1.97
N GLY A 198 13.29 1.12 -2.51
CA GLY A 198 14.38 0.58 -1.72
C GLY A 198 15.05 1.66 -0.87
N THR A 199 15.30 1.36 0.38
CA THR A 199 16.06 2.22 1.30
C THR A 199 17.53 2.36 0.89
N THR A 200 17.98 1.55 -0.06
CA THR A 200 19.32 1.54 -0.68
C THR A 200 19.37 2.31 -2.00
N GLY A 201 18.27 2.98 -2.39
CA GLY A 201 18.17 3.80 -3.61
C GLY A 201 17.67 3.04 -4.84
N GLU A 202 17.83 1.72 -4.95
CA GLU A 202 17.37 0.92 -6.08
C GLU A 202 16.02 0.25 -5.74
N PRO A 203 14.96 0.39 -6.58
CA PRO A 203 13.68 -0.25 -6.31
C PRO A 203 13.79 -1.78 -6.35
N LYS A 204 13.09 -2.46 -5.43
CA LYS A 204 13.06 -3.92 -5.34
C LYS A 204 11.70 -4.44 -5.80
N GLY A 205 11.67 -5.38 -6.73
CA GLY A 205 10.45 -6.05 -7.17
C GLY A 205 10.09 -7.19 -6.22
N VAL A 206 9.09 -6.99 -5.39
CA VAL A 206 8.57 -7.98 -4.42
C VAL A 206 7.65 -8.94 -5.14
N MET A 207 7.92 -10.24 -5.06
CA MET A 207 7.16 -11.30 -5.72
C MET A 207 6.16 -11.94 -4.77
N HIS A 208 4.90 -12.03 -5.19
CA HIS A 208 3.86 -12.78 -4.48
C HIS A 208 3.22 -13.84 -5.37
N THR A 209 2.76 -14.92 -4.73
CA THR A 209 1.85 -15.91 -5.30
C THR A 209 0.42 -15.61 -4.86
N GLN A 210 -0.59 -16.16 -5.54
CA GLN A 210 -1.97 -15.97 -5.09
C GLN A 210 -2.17 -16.52 -3.66
N ASN A 211 -1.53 -17.61 -3.31
CA ASN A 211 -1.56 -18.14 -1.94
C ASN A 211 -1.00 -17.15 -0.91
N THR A 212 0.14 -16.52 -1.14
CA THR A 212 0.69 -15.53 -0.19
C THR A 212 -0.18 -14.29 -0.10
N THR A 213 -0.70 -13.80 -1.22
CA THR A 213 -1.59 -12.62 -1.29
C THR A 213 -2.92 -12.87 -0.59
N LEU A 214 -3.57 -14.01 -0.87
CA LEU A 214 -4.91 -14.31 -0.35
C LEU A 214 -4.91 -14.74 1.12
N SER A 215 -3.82 -15.33 1.63
CA SER A 215 -3.75 -15.82 3.00
C SER A 215 -4.01 -14.73 4.04
N THR A 216 -3.41 -13.55 3.89
CA THR A 216 -3.62 -12.42 4.80
C THR A 216 -5.05 -11.85 4.67
N LEU A 217 -5.59 -11.81 3.45
CA LEU A 217 -6.93 -11.27 3.21
C LEU A 217 -8.03 -12.14 3.81
N HIS A 218 -7.92 -13.47 3.74
CA HIS A 218 -8.86 -14.37 4.44
C HIS A 218 -8.92 -14.07 5.93
N ARG A 219 -7.76 -13.84 6.55
CA ARG A 219 -7.68 -13.56 7.99
C ARG A 219 -8.14 -12.14 8.33
N ALA A 220 -7.87 -11.18 7.44
CA ALA A 220 -8.39 -9.82 7.57
C ALA A 220 -9.92 -9.80 7.49
N ILE A 221 -10.53 -10.58 6.60
CA ILE A 221 -11.98 -10.73 6.49
C ILE A 221 -12.58 -11.20 7.81
N GLU A 222 -12.03 -12.26 8.38
CA GLU A 222 -12.47 -12.81 9.69
C GLU A 222 -12.28 -11.78 10.80
N ARG A 223 -11.10 -11.16 10.88
CA ARG A 223 -10.72 -10.23 11.96
C ARG A 223 -11.52 -8.93 11.94
N LEU A 224 -11.82 -8.41 10.75
CA LEU A 224 -12.52 -7.14 10.54
C LEU A 224 -14.03 -7.32 10.32
N GLU A 225 -14.53 -8.55 10.40
CA GLU A 225 -15.95 -8.91 10.21
C GLU A 225 -16.50 -8.39 8.87
N LEU A 226 -15.71 -8.60 7.81
CA LEU A 226 -16.07 -8.18 6.47
C LEU A 226 -17.00 -9.20 5.80
N SER A 227 -17.83 -8.72 4.90
CA SER A 227 -18.78 -9.53 4.16
C SER A 227 -18.95 -9.02 2.73
N ASP A 228 -19.69 -9.80 1.94
CA ASP A 228 -20.11 -9.42 0.60
C ASP A 228 -21.02 -8.18 0.55
N ARG A 229 -21.61 -7.79 1.69
CA ARG A 229 -22.45 -6.58 1.78
C ARG A 229 -21.64 -5.29 1.86
N ASP A 230 -20.34 -5.40 2.09
CA ASP A 230 -19.48 -4.23 2.19
C ASP A 230 -19.30 -3.53 0.85
N VAL A 231 -19.13 -2.22 0.93
CA VAL A 231 -18.79 -1.34 -0.20
C VAL A 231 -17.50 -0.62 0.16
N MET A 232 -16.45 -0.91 -0.58
CA MET A 232 -15.11 -0.34 -0.36
C MET A 232 -14.92 0.93 -1.16
N LEU A 233 -14.62 2.06 -0.51
CA LEU A 233 -14.04 3.22 -1.18
C LEU A 233 -12.52 3.08 -1.18
N MET A 234 -11.89 3.03 -2.36
CA MET A 234 -10.45 2.91 -2.50
C MET A 234 -9.85 4.10 -3.23
N ALA A 235 -9.15 4.94 -2.46
CA ALA A 235 -8.40 6.08 -2.97
C ALA A 235 -6.87 5.85 -2.96
N SER A 236 -6.37 4.91 -2.15
CA SER A 236 -4.98 4.49 -2.24
C SER A 236 -4.71 3.86 -3.60
N THR A 237 -3.61 4.27 -4.25
CA THR A 237 -3.31 3.81 -5.61
C THR A 237 -3.17 2.29 -5.69
N VAL A 238 -3.79 1.70 -6.71
CA VAL A 238 -3.63 0.26 -7.02
C VAL A 238 -2.18 -0.11 -7.40
N GLY A 239 -1.38 0.87 -7.80
CA GLY A 239 0.06 0.72 -8.00
C GLY A 239 0.88 0.53 -6.70
N HIS A 240 0.22 0.49 -5.55
CA HIS A 240 0.80 0.23 -4.23
C HIS A 240 0.04 -0.92 -3.57
N GLN A 241 0.73 -1.71 -2.72
CA GLN A 241 0.15 -2.91 -2.11
C GLN A 241 -1.18 -2.66 -1.38
N THR A 242 -1.39 -1.48 -0.77
CA THR A 242 -2.66 -1.12 -0.14
C THR A 242 -3.83 -1.14 -1.12
N GLY A 243 -3.70 -0.42 -2.24
CA GLY A 243 -4.76 -0.38 -3.27
C GLY A 243 -4.92 -1.71 -3.98
N PHE A 244 -3.81 -2.43 -4.21
CA PHE A 244 -3.83 -3.76 -4.82
C PHE A 244 -4.55 -4.79 -3.92
N LEU A 245 -4.13 -4.93 -2.66
CA LEU A 245 -4.74 -5.90 -1.75
C LEU A 245 -6.20 -5.58 -1.42
N PHE A 246 -6.48 -4.34 -1.00
CA PHE A 246 -7.80 -3.99 -0.45
C PHE A 246 -8.78 -3.47 -1.48
N GLY A 247 -8.32 -2.79 -2.53
CA GLY A 247 -9.18 -2.31 -3.60
C GLY A 247 -9.47 -3.37 -4.66
N TYR A 248 -8.47 -4.19 -5.00
CA TYR A 248 -8.59 -5.20 -6.05
C TYR A 248 -8.83 -6.61 -5.49
N CYS A 249 -7.89 -7.16 -4.70
CA CYS A 249 -7.96 -8.57 -4.28
C CYS A 249 -9.08 -8.84 -3.26
N LEU A 250 -9.21 -8.01 -2.21
CA LEU A 250 -10.17 -8.23 -1.13
C LEU A 250 -11.62 -8.28 -1.62
N ASN A 251 -11.99 -7.35 -2.50
CA ASN A 251 -13.36 -7.28 -2.98
C ASN A 251 -13.71 -8.42 -3.94
N LEU A 252 -12.74 -8.94 -4.69
CA LEU A 252 -12.90 -10.19 -5.43
C LEU A 252 -13.15 -11.36 -4.49
N LEU A 253 -12.38 -11.47 -3.42
CA LEU A 253 -12.58 -12.51 -2.41
C LEU A 253 -13.99 -12.48 -1.81
N LEU A 254 -14.45 -11.29 -1.43
CA LEU A 254 -15.74 -11.07 -0.77
C LEU A 254 -16.94 -11.16 -1.72
N GLY A 255 -16.77 -10.87 -3.00
CA GLY A 255 -17.88 -10.55 -3.90
C GLY A 255 -18.56 -9.23 -3.55
N ALA A 256 -17.78 -8.30 -2.98
CA ALA A 256 -18.20 -6.98 -2.55
C ALA A 256 -18.01 -5.94 -3.67
N THR A 257 -18.50 -4.72 -3.46
CA THR A 257 -18.37 -3.62 -4.42
C THR A 257 -17.15 -2.77 -4.13
N THR A 258 -16.34 -2.45 -5.17
CA THR A 258 -15.28 -1.44 -5.08
C THR A 258 -15.74 -0.13 -5.73
N VAL A 259 -15.62 0.96 -5.01
CA VAL A 259 -15.75 2.34 -5.49
C VAL A 259 -14.35 2.90 -5.65
N TRP A 260 -13.90 3.09 -6.89
CA TRP A 260 -12.59 3.64 -7.17
C TRP A 260 -12.59 5.16 -7.14
N MET A 261 -11.58 5.72 -6.48
CA MET A 261 -11.26 7.15 -6.52
C MET A 261 -9.81 7.30 -6.99
N ASP A 262 -9.60 8.00 -8.09
CA ASP A 262 -8.30 8.13 -8.74
C ASP A 262 -7.45 9.29 -8.20
N ILE A 263 -8.10 10.33 -7.68
CA ILE A 263 -7.47 11.47 -7.02
C ILE A 263 -8.23 11.72 -5.72
N TRP A 264 -7.50 11.68 -4.61
CA TRP A 264 -8.10 11.96 -3.32
C TRP A 264 -8.62 13.40 -3.24
N ASN A 265 -9.88 13.50 -2.90
CA ASN A 265 -10.56 14.74 -2.55
C ASN A 265 -11.60 14.42 -1.47
N VAL A 266 -11.58 15.12 -0.34
CA VAL A 266 -12.44 14.82 0.80
C VAL A 266 -13.93 15.09 0.51
N GLU A 267 -14.24 16.11 -0.29
CA GLU A 267 -15.61 16.42 -0.68
C GLU A 267 -16.21 15.31 -1.56
N ASP A 268 -15.46 14.85 -2.56
CA ASP A 268 -15.85 13.71 -3.38
C ASP A 268 -15.94 12.41 -2.57
N ALA A 269 -15.01 12.19 -1.63
CA ALA A 269 -15.05 11.02 -0.75
C ALA A 269 -16.33 11.01 0.09
N THR A 270 -16.69 12.11 0.73
CA THR A 270 -17.93 12.22 1.52
C THR A 270 -19.18 12.06 0.65
N ARG A 271 -19.17 12.59 -0.58
CA ARG A 271 -20.26 12.39 -1.56
C ARG A 271 -20.41 10.92 -1.93
N LEU A 272 -19.31 10.22 -2.22
CA LEU A 272 -19.35 8.79 -2.56
C LEU A 272 -19.77 7.93 -1.37
N ILE A 273 -19.36 8.27 -0.15
CA ILE A 273 -19.80 7.56 1.07
C ILE A 273 -21.33 7.61 1.16
N GLU A 274 -21.93 8.79 0.99
CA GLU A 274 -23.38 8.96 1.04
C GLU A 274 -24.09 8.29 -0.14
N SER A 275 -23.66 8.57 -1.39
CA SER A 275 -24.37 8.15 -2.60
C SER A 275 -24.26 6.66 -2.92
N GLU A 276 -23.12 6.02 -2.61
CA GLU A 276 -22.88 4.61 -2.91
C GLU A 276 -23.00 3.72 -1.64
N GLY A 277 -23.29 4.32 -0.47
CA GLY A 277 -23.42 3.59 0.79
C GLY A 277 -22.11 2.90 1.21
N VAL A 278 -20.99 3.61 1.05
CA VAL A 278 -19.67 3.06 1.40
C VAL A 278 -19.63 2.65 2.87
N THR A 279 -19.23 1.41 3.12
CA THR A 279 -19.17 0.84 4.47
C THR A 279 -17.76 0.79 5.02
N MET A 280 -16.77 0.72 4.16
CA MET A 280 -15.37 0.64 4.57
C MET A 280 -14.44 1.39 3.60
N THR A 281 -13.31 1.82 4.14
CA THR A 281 -12.20 2.36 3.35
C THR A 281 -10.87 1.98 3.98
N MET A 282 -9.80 2.02 3.20
CA MET A 282 -8.44 1.85 3.68
C MET A 282 -7.53 2.93 3.12
N GLY A 283 -6.74 3.52 3.99
CA GLY A 283 -5.81 4.56 3.58
C GLY A 283 -4.78 4.89 4.63
N ALA A 284 -3.81 5.72 4.24
CA ALA A 284 -2.82 6.27 5.16
C ALA A 284 -3.43 7.39 6.03
N THR A 285 -2.71 7.76 7.06
CA THR A 285 -3.08 8.79 8.04
C THR A 285 -3.67 10.09 7.46
N PRO A 286 -3.17 10.66 6.33
CA PRO A 286 -3.79 11.86 5.75
C PRO A 286 -5.26 11.66 5.34
N PHE A 287 -5.62 10.51 4.75
CA PHE A 287 -7.01 10.23 4.36
C PHE A 287 -7.94 10.14 5.58
N LEU A 288 -7.49 9.46 6.64
CA LEU A 288 -8.24 9.39 7.90
C LEU A 288 -8.46 10.79 8.48
N ARG A 289 -7.41 11.60 8.51
CA ARG A 289 -7.46 12.95 9.04
C ARG A 289 -8.44 13.84 8.26
N ASP A 290 -8.34 13.84 6.93
CA ASP A 290 -9.19 14.66 6.07
C ASP A 290 -10.67 14.30 6.26
N LEU A 291 -11.02 13.01 6.35
CA LEU A 291 -12.39 12.58 6.65
C LEU A 291 -12.82 12.96 8.07
N THR A 292 -11.94 12.79 9.06
CA THR A 292 -12.24 13.09 10.47
C THR A 292 -12.61 14.56 10.69
N TYR A 293 -11.95 15.45 9.98
CA TYR A 293 -12.15 16.88 10.12
C TYR A 293 -12.88 17.51 8.93
N ALA A 294 -13.52 16.69 8.10
CA ALA A 294 -14.32 17.19 6.98
C ALA A 294 -15.49 18.05 7.47
N GLU A 295 -15.58 19.28 6.99
CA GLU A 295 -16.75 20.13 7.18
C GLU A 295 -17.82 19.75 6.15
N THR A 296 -18.65 18.77 6.47
CA THR A 296 -19.69 18.26 5.56
C THR A 296 -21.04 18.13 6.25
N ARG A 297 -22.13 18.30 5.48
CA ARG A 297 -23.50 18.00 5.92
C ARG A 297 -23.99 16.64 5.41
N ARG A 298 -23.13 15.88 4.73
CA ARG A 298 -23.47 14.59 4.16
C ARG A 298 -23.61 13.53 5.26
N ASP A 299 -24.43 12.54 4.98
CA ASP A 299 -24.60 11.40 5.89
C ASP A 299 -23.46 10.38 5.69
N LEU A 300 -22.56 10.29 6.65
CA LEU A 300 -21.44 9.36 6.65
C LEU A 300 -21.68 8.09 7.48
N ARG A 301 -22.88 7.87 8.01
CA ARG A 301 -23.19 6.75 8.94
C ARG A 301 -23.06 5.36 8.32
N SER A 302 -23.06 5.25 6.99
CA SER A 302 -22.78 3.98 6.30
C SER A 302 -21.33 3.52 6.51
N LEU A 303 -20.37 4.45 6.70
CA LEU A 303 -18.97 4.14 6.92
C LEU A 303 -18.79 3.54 8.33
N ARG A 304 -18.68 2.22 8.42
CA ARG A 304 -18.52 1.48 9.69
C ARG A 304 -17.07 1.18 10.05
N LEU A 305 -16.16 1.20 9.05
CA LEU A 305 -14.76 0.78 9.22
C LEU A 305 -13.82 1.65 8.41
N PHE A 306 -12.81 2.21 9.06
CA PHE A 306 -11.63 2.79 8.44
C PHE A 306 -10.39 1.98 8.81
N ILE A 307 -9.71 1.36 7.84
CA ILE A 307 -8.45 0.65 8.06
C ILE A 307 -7.31 1.64 7.82
N ALA A 308 -6.62 2.02 8.87
CA ALA A 308 -5.49 2.93 8.82
C ALA A 308 -4.17 2.14 8.84
N ALA A 309 -3.35 2.28 7.79
CA ALA A 309 -2.07 1.57 7.67
C ALA A 309 -1.09 2.29 6.75
N GLY A 310 0.16 1.83 6.72
CA GLY A 310 1.21 2.30 5.80
C GLY A 310 1.93 3.58 6.22
N ALA A 311 1.51 4.25 7.28
CA ALA A 311 2.17 5.40 7.89
C ALA A 311 1.95 5.39 9.41
N PRO A 312 2.75 6.10 10.21
CA PRO A 312 2.47 6.27 11.63
C PRO A 312 1.06 6.82 11.86
N ILE A 313 0.34 6.21 12.80
CA ILE A 313 -1.06 6.54 13.09
C ILE A 313 -1.12 7.22 14.45
N PRO A 314 -1.33 8.56 14.51
CA PRO A 314 -1.44 9.28 15.77
C PRO A 314 -2.63 8.78 16.60
N ARG A 315 -2.37 8.39 17.84
CA ARG A 315 -3.40 7.80 18.73
C ARG A 315 -4.55 8.77 19.02
N ALA A 316 -4.26 10.07 19.07
CA ALA A 316 -5.29 11.11 19.18
C ALA A 316 -6.23 11.11 17.97
N LEU A 317 -5.69 10.99 16.74
CA LEU A 317 -6.51 10.96 15.54
C LEU A 317 -7.45 9.74 15.50
N VAL A 318 -7.01 8.59 16.01
CA VAL A 318 -7.88 7.40 16.11
C VAL A 318 -9.08 7.68 17.00
N ARG A 319 -8.90 8.33 18.16
CA ARG A 319 -9.98 8.71 19.08
C ARG A 319 -10.92 9.74 18.42
N ASP A 320 -10.37 10.81 17.88
CA ASP A 320 -11.15 11.86 17.21
C ASP A 320 -11.99 11.29 16.05
N ALA A 321 -11.42 10.39 15.26
CA ALA A 321 -12.12 9.77 14.14
C ALA A 321 -13.28 8.89 14.61
N ARG A 322 -13.08 8.11 15.67
CA ARG A 322 -14.14 7.28 16.26
C ARG A 322 -15.31 8.14 16.78
N GLU A 323 -15.00 9.26 17.45
CA GLU A 323 -16.01 10.18 17.97
C GLU A 323 -16.77 10.91 16.85
N ARG A 324 -16.07 11.39 15.84
CA ARG A 324 -16.65 12.25 14.79
C ARG A 324 -17.31 11.48 13.66
N LEU A 325 -16.71 10.37 13.21
CA LEU A 325 -17.23 9.56 12.11
C LEU A 325 -18.17 8.43 12.61
N GLY A 326 -18.11 8.08 13.90
CA GLY A 326 -18.88 6.96 14.45
C GLY A 326 -18.46 5.58 13.93
N CYS A 327 -17.29 5.49 13.27
CA CYS A 327 -16.79 4.24 12.69
C CYS A 327 -15.69 3.62 13.54
N VAL A 328 -15.44 2.33 13.34
CA VAL A 328 -14.25 1.67 13.89
C VAL A 328 -13.03 2.09 13.08
N VAL A 329 -12.00 2.60 13.76
CA VAL A 329 -10.70 2.83 13.14
C VAL A 329 -9.80 1.65 13.48
N SER A 330 -9.54 0.79 12.51
CA SER A 330 -8.62 -0.34 12.66
C SER A 330 -7.22 0.10 12.29
N ALA A 331 -6.37 0.36 13.28
CA ALA A 331 -4.94 0.51 13.01
C ALA A 331 -4.35 -0.84 12.64
N GLY A 332 -3.49 -0.85 11.62
CA GLY A 332 -2.80 -2.05 11.15
C GLY A 332 -1.39 -1.76 10.69
N TRP A 333 -0.56 -2.78 10.80
CA TRP A 333 0.80 -2.76 10.28
C TRP A 333 0.98 -3.84 9.22
N GLY A 334 1.75 -3.49 8.21
CA GLY A 334 2.09 -4.37 7.12
C GLY A 334 3.04 -3.70 6.14
N MET A 335 3.52 -4.46 5.19
CA MET A 335 4.46 -4.00 4.18
C MET A 335 4.27 -4.77 2.87
N THR A 336 4.91 -4.35 1.81
CA THR A 336 4.74 -5.02 0.51
C THR A 336 5.16 -6.48 0.60
N GLU A 337 6.18 -6.80 1.37
CA GLU A 337 6.76 -8.13 1.54
C GLU A 337 5.88 -9.10 2.32
N ASP A 338 4.99 -8.61 3.19
CA ASP A 338 4.18 -9.47 4.09
C ASP A 338 2.66 -9.16 4.04
N GLY A 339 2.23 -8.26 3.18
CA GLY A 339 0.84 -7.81 3.13
C GLY A 339 0.40 -7.10 4.42
N LEU A 340 -0.83 -7.33 4.87
CA LEU A 340 -1.29 -6.90 6.20
C LEU A 340 -0.92 -7.97 7.22
N VAL A 341 -0.08 -7.62 8.18
CA VAL A 341 0.41 -8.55 9.21
C VAL A 341 -0.38 -8.46 10.50
N THR A 342 -0.70 -7.22 10.92
CA THR A 342 -1.50 -6.97 12.12
C THR A 342 -2.67 -6.03 11.82
N CYS A 343 -3.75 -6.16 12.55
CA CYS A 343 -4.79 -5.14 12.62
C CYS A 343 -5.62 -5.25 13.89
N ASN A 344 -6.22 -4.12 14.30
CA ASN A 344 -7.22 -4.11 15.35
C ASN A 344 -8.56 -4.59 14.80
N GLY A 345 -9.22 -5.47 15.54
CA GLY A 345 -10.58 -5.91 15.24
C GLY A 345 -11.65 -5.01 15.88
N PRO A 346 -12.90 -5.02 15.38
CA PRO A 346 -13.99 -4.23 15.95
C PRO A 346 -14.32 -4.58 17.41
N ARG A 347 -13.99 -5.81 17.82
CA ARG A 347 -14.26 -6.34 19.17
C ARG A 347 -13.09 -6.20 20.13
N ASP A 348 -11.97 -5.63 19.70
CA ASP A 348 -10.84 -5.42 20.60
C ASP A 348 -11.20 -4.39 21.67
N PRO A 349 -10.58 -4.47 22.85
CA PRO A 349 -10.71 -3.44 23.86
C PRO A 349 -10.35 -2.06 23.29
N GLU A 350 -11.09 -1.04 23.68
CA GLU A 350 -10.89 0.32 23.15
C GLU A 350 -9.46 0.82 23.37
N GLU A 351 -8.85 0.50 24.51
CA GLU A 351 -7.45 0.82 24.79
C GLU A 351 -6.48 0.21 23.77
N LYS A 352 -6.78 -0.99 23.25
CA LYS A 352 -5.97 -1.66 22.21
C LYS A 352 -6.21 -1.03 20.84
N ILE A 353 -7.47 -0.75 20.49
CA ILE A 353 -7.82 -0.07 19.24
C ILE A 353 -7.14 1.31 19.15
N CYS A 354 -7.16 2.06 20.26
CA CYS A 354 -6.57 3.40 20.31
C CYS A 354 -5.07 3.41 20.63
N GLY A 355 -4.51 2.32 21.14
CA GLY A 355 -3.14 2.27 21.69
C GLY A 355 -2.14 1.41 20.94
N SER A 356 -2.58 0.58 19.99
CA SER A 356 -1.71 -0.37 19.28
C SER A 356 -1.82 -0.26 17.75
N ASP A 357 -0.93 -0.94 17.05
CA ASP A 357 -0.97 -1.15 15.60
C ASP A 357 -1.52 -2.55 15.26
N GLY A 358 -2.29 -3.12 16.19
CA GLY A 358 -3.08 -4.33 16.03
C GLY A 358 -2.45 -5.60 16.55
N PHE A 359 -3.23 -6.66 16.44
CA PHE A 359 -2.85 -8.03 16.81
C PHE A 359 -2.45 -8.81 15.55
N PRO A 360 -1.46 -9.72 15.61
CA PRO A 360 -1.04 -10.53 14.47
C PRO A 360 -2.20 -11.34 13.89
N LEU A 361 -2.33 -11.30 12.57
CA LEU A 361 -3.30 -12.14 11.86
C LEU A 361 -2.89 -13.61 11.95
N PRO A 362 -3.84 -14.55 12.09
CA PRO A 362 -3.54 -15.97 12.14
C PRO A 362 -2.70 -16.42 10.93
N GLY A 363 -1.62 -17.16 11.19
CA GLY A 363 -0.65 -17.55 10.17
C GLY A 363 0.52 -16.60 9.99
N MET A 364 0.53 -15.47 10.72
CA MET A 364 1.68 -14.58 10.85
C MET A 364 2.25 -14.64 12.26
N GLU A 365 3.57 -14.65 12.35
CA GLU A 365 4.33 -14.64 13.60
C GLU A 365 5.17 -13.37 13.66
N LEU A 366 5.24 -12.75 14.83
CA LEU A 366 6.07 -11.59 15.12
C LEU A 366 7.07 -11.90 16.23
N ARG A 367 8.25 -11.32 16.11
CA ARG A 367 9.29 -11.38 17.14
C ARG A 367 9.97 -10.03 17.24
N VAL A 368 10.11 -9.52 18.46
CA VAL A 368 10.94 -8.36 18.75
C VAL A 368 12.26 -8.87 19.32
N VAL A 369 13.37 -8.40 18.76
CA VAL A 369 14.73 -8.83 19.17
C VAL A 369 15.59 -7.62 19.53
N ASP A 370 16.58 -7.84 20.40
CA ASP A 370 17.61 -6.85 20.71
C ASP A 370 18.69 -6.76 19.60
N GLY A 371 19.73 -5.95 19.84
CA GLY A 371 20.82 -5.76 18.89
C GLY A 371 21.65 -7.03 18.59
N ASP A 372 21.61 -8.01 19.46
CA ASP A 372 22.28 -9.30 19.30
C ASP A 372 21.37 -10.38 18.66
N GLY A 373 20.12 -10.03 18.36
CA GLY A 373 19.13 -10.92 17.76
C GLY A 373 18.43 -11.84 18.77
N VAL A 374 18.58 -11.57 20.06
CA VAL A 374 17.93 -12.33 21.14
C VAL A 374 16.51 -11.77 21.35
N PRO A 375 15.48 -12.63 21.58
CA PRO A 375 14.14 -12.15 21.87
C PRO A 375 14.09 -11.17 23.04
N ALA A 376 13.58 -9.98 22.81
CA ALA A 376 13.45 -8.93 23.82
C ALA A 376 12.35 -9.28 24.84
N PRO A 377 12.48 -8.85 26.10
CA PRO A 377 11.41 -8.96 27.07
C PRO A 377 10.12 -8.27 26.62
N VAL A 378 8.97 -8.77 27.04
CA VAL A 378 7.66 -8.18 26.74
C VAL A 378 7.63 -6.70 27.13
N GLY A 379 7.15 -5.85 26.22
CA GLY A 379 7.10 -4.39 26.41
C GLY A 379 8.41 -3.67 26.17
N THR A 380 9.51 -4.39 25.88
CA THR A 380 10.79 -3.78 25.54
C THR A 380 10.86 -3.54 24.02
N GLU A 381 11.40 -2.38 23.66
CA GLU A 381 11.61 -2.02 22.25
C GLU A 381 12.78 -2.79 21.65
N GLY A 382 12.58 -3.26 20.41
CA GLY A 382 13.64 -3.93 19.65
C GLY A 382 13.35 -3.95 18.15
N ASP A 383 14.18 -4.65 17.39
CA ASP A 383 14.00 -4.85 15.97
C ASP A 383 12.86 -5.85 15.72
N LEU A 384 11.93 -5.47 14.84
CA LEU A 384 10.79 -6.30 14.51
C LEU A 384 11.13 -7.29 13.39
N LEU A 385 10.90 -8.56 13.67
CA LEU A 385 10.97 -9.65 12.70
C LEU A 385 9.58 -10.21 12.45
N ALA A 386 9.31 -10.60 11.20
CA ALA A 386 8.05 -11.21 10.80
C ALA A 386 8.28 -12.55 10.08
N ARG A 387 7.35 -13.47 10.19
CA ARG A 387 7.36 -14.74 9.46
C ARG A 387 5.92 -15.23 9.28
N GLY A 388 5.61 -15.87 8.14
CA GLY A 388 4.32 -16.51 8.00
C GLY A 388 3.82 -16.74 6.58
N ALA A 389 2.52 -16.99 6.49
CA ALA A 389 1.84 -17.41 5.28
C ALA A 389 1.79 -16.32 4.20
N ALA A 390 1.73 -15.05 4.60
CA ALA A 390 1.68 -13.92 3.67
C ALA A 390 3.06 -13.46 3.18
N GLN A 391 4.14 -13.99 3.76
CA GLN A 391 5.50 -13.59 3.41
C GLN A 391 5.79 -13.85 1.93
N PHE A 392 6.33 -12.83 1.27
CA PHE A 392 6.70 -12.86 -0.14
C PHE A 392 7.61 -14.05 -0.52
N VAL A 393 7.75 -14.31 -1.80
CA VAL A 393 8.57 -15.44 -2.30
C VAL A 393 9.91 -15.00 -2.88
N GLY A 394 10.35 -13.81 -2.55
CA GLY A 394 11.66 -13.24 -2.89
C GLY A 394 11.58 -11.94 -3.69
N TYR A 395 12.74 -11.31 -3.84
CA TYR A 395 12.91 -10.14 -4.70
C TYR A 395 13.31 -10.58 -6.12
N PHE A 396 12.57 -10.11 -7.10
CA PHE A 396 12.75 -10.49 -8.51
C PHE A 396 14.18 -10.23 -8.99
N ARG A 397 14.86 -11.29 -9.46
CA ARG A 397 16.27 -11.25 -9.94
C ARG A 397 17.26 -10.63 -8.93
N ARG A 398 16.97 -10.69 -7.64
CA ARG A 398 17.82 -10.17 -6.56
C ARG A 398 17.97 -11.20 -5.43
N PRO A 399 18.58 -12.39 -5.71
CA PRO A 399 18.67 -13.46 -4.70
C PRO A 399 19.46 -13.02 -3.47
N GLN A 400 20.52 -12.20 -3.63
CA GLN A 400 21.29 -11.70 -2.49
C GLN A 400 20.46 -10.79 -1.59
N PHE A 401 19.67 -9.86 -2.17
CA PHE A 401 18.77 -9.02 -1.37
C PHE A 401 17.72 -9.85 -0.61
N THR A 402 17.27 -10.95 -1.23
CA THR A 402 16.34 -11.87 -0.57
C THR A 402 17.03 -12.57 0.61
N ALA A 403 18.26 -13.06 0.43
CA ALA A 403 19.02 -13.71 1.50
C ALA A 403 19.32 -12.73 2.65
N ASP A 404 19.80 -11.52 2.35
CA ASP A 404 20.14 -10.50 3.33
C ASP A 404 18.92 -10.02 4.15
N ALA A 405 17.72 -10.10 3.55
CA ALA A 405 16.48 -9.72 4.20
C ALA A 405 15.98 -10.74 5.23
N HIS A 406 16.58 -11.93 5.29
CA HIS A 406 16.15 -12.97 6.21
C HIS A 406 17.24 -13.33 7.24
N THR A 407 16.82 -13.84 8.38
CA THR A 407 17.69 -14.51 9.33
C THR A 407 17.93 -15.96 8.88
N ALA A 408 18.93 -16.62 9.46
CA ALA A 408 19.23 -18.03 9.14
C ALA A 408 18.08 -19.00 9.45
N ASP A 409 17.22 -18.66 10.42
CA ASP A 409 16.02 -19.40 10.80
C ASP A 409 14.72 -18.93 10.09
N GLY A 410 14.86 -18.10 9.02
CA GLY A 410 13.80 -17.76 8.08
C GLY A 410 12.89 -16.61 8.49
N TRP A 411 13.25 -15.80 9.50
CA TRP A 411 12.54 -14.57 9.83
C TRP A 411 12.92 -13.45 8.89
N PHE A 412 11.93 -12.72 8.42
CA PHE A 412 12.11 -11.52 7.63
C PHE A 412 12.45 -10.32 8.52
N ARG A 413 13.51 -9.60 8.16
CA ARG A 413 13.95 -8.36 8.83
C ARG A 413 13.15 -7.19 8.29
N THR A 414 12.15 -6.74 9.04
CA THR A 414 11.22 -5.70 8.58
C THR A 414 11.86 -4.31 8.44
N GLY A 415 12.92 -4.07 9.22
CA GLY A 415 13.56 -2.76 9.37
C GLY A 415 12.72 -1.77 10.19
N ASP A 416 11.62 -2.22 10.78
CA ASP A 416 10.84 -1.46 11.75
C ASP A 416 11.26 -1.84 13.18
N ARG A 417 11.06 -0.90 14.11
CA ARG A 417 11.24 -1.12 15.55
C ARG A 417 9.88 -1.12 16.21
N ALA A 418 9.72 -1.97 17.22
CA ALA A 418 8.44 -2.18 17.84
C ALA A 418 8.55 -2.67 19.29
N THR A 419 7.42 -2.65 19.98
CA THR A 419 7.16 -3.39 21.21
C THR A 419 6.01 -4.36 21.01
N LEU A 420 6.01 -5.48 21.73
CA LEU A 420 4.86 -6.35 21.90
C LEU A 420 4.42 -6.28 23.35
N ASP A 421 3.14 -6.02 23.59
CA ASP A 421 2.61 -6.00 24.96
C ASP A 421 2.31 -7.42 25.47
N ARG A 422 1.79 -7.51 26.73
CA ARG A 422 1.52 -8.80 27.38
C ARG A 422 0.42 -9.60 26.69
N ASP A 423 -0.46 -8.92 25.98
CA ASP A 423 -1.58 -9.52 25.24
C ASP A 423 -1.19 -9.84 23.78
N GLY A 424 0.04 -9.51 23.36
CA GLY A 424 0.57 -9.76 22.02
C GLY A 424 0.23 -8.68 20.99
N TYR A 425 -0.27 -7.50 21.41
CA TYR A 425 -0.51 -6.39 20.49
C TYR A 425 0.80 -5.68 20.14
N LEU A 426 0.92 -5.33 18.87
CA LEU A 426 2.07 -4.62 18.31
C LEU A 426 1.92 -3.12 18.50
N ALA A 427 3.01 -2.45 18.85
CA ALA A 427 3.14 -1.00 18.71
C ALA A 427 4.45 -0.67 18.00
N ILE A 428 4.35 -0.06 16.83
CA ILE A 428 5.49 0.42 16.05
C ILE A 428 6.06 1.68 16.72
N THR A 429 7.32 1.65 17.06
CA THR A 429 8.02 2.75 17.73
C THR A 429 8.89 3.56 16.77
N GLY A 430 9.16 3.03 15.57
CA GLY A 430 9.91 3.73 14.54
C GLY A 430 10.44 2.82 13.46
N ARG A 431 11.33 3.39 12.65
CA ARG A 431 12.17 2.62 11.72
C ARG A 431 13.61 2.70 12.16
N ALA A 432 14.32 1.60 12.02
CA ALA A 432 15.75 1.54 12.34
C ALA A 432 16.56 2.67 11.64
N LYS A 433 16.13 3.07 10.43
CA LYS A 433 16.76 4.14 9.64
C LYS A 433 16.29 5.57 9.97
N ASP A 434 15.18 5.71 10.68
CA ASP A 434 14.61 7.01 11.07
C ASP A 434 14.92 7.36 12.54
N ILE A 435 15.58 6.45 13.26
CA ILE A 435 16.09 6.71 14.60
C ILE A 435 17.14 7.81 14.53
N ILE A 436 17.02 8.79 15.40
CA ILE A 436 18.02 9.84 15.54
C ILE A 436 19.04 9.38 16.58
N ILE A 437 20.30 9.25 16.18
CA ILE A 437 21.38 8.83 17.08
C ILE A 437 22.06 10.09 17.65
N ARG A 438 21.56 10.53 18.80
CA ARG A 438 22.04 11.75 19.46
C ARG A 438 23.04 11.41 20.57
N GLY A 439 24.32 11.61 20.30
CA GLY A 439 25.37 11.36 21.30
C GLY A 439 25.46 9.91 21.81
N GLY A 440 25.06 8.96 20.96
CA GLY A 440 24.99 7.54 21.29
C GLY A 440 23.63 7.06 21.84
N GLU A 441 22.70 7.99 22.07
CA GLU A 441 21.32 7.64 22.48
C GLU A 441 20.37 7.61 21.28
N ASN A 442 19.52 6.60 21.22
CA ASN A 442 18.48 6.44 20.21
C ASN A 442 17.23 7.24 20.59
N ILE A 443 16.82 8.17 19.72
CA ILE A 443 15.58 8.94 19.89
C ILE A 443 14.49 8.32 19.02
N PRO A 444 13.44 7.73 19.61
CA PRO A 444 12.29 7.21 18.87
C PRO A 444 11.42 8.37 18.39
N VAL A 445 11.50 8.68 17.11
CA VAL A 445 10.82 9.86 16.52
C VAL A 445 9.30 9.79 16.61
N VAL A 446 8.72 8.60 16.57
CA VAL A 446 7.26 8.38 16.60
C VAL A 446 6.63 8.80 17.93
N GLU A 447 7.34 8.63 19.04
CA GLU A 447 6.90 9.08 20.36
C GLU A 447 6.73 10.62 20.40
N VAL A 448 7.73 11.32 19.89
CA VAL A 448 7.70 12.79 19.81
C VAL A 448 6.62 13.28 18.86
N GLU A 449 6.48 12.64 17.69
CA GLU A 449 5.44 12.93 16.71
C GLU A 449 4.04 12.75 17.30
N ASN A 450 3.79 11.63 17.98
CA ASN A 450 2.50 11.34 18.61
C ASN A 450 2.08 12.40 19.63
N LEU A 451 3.01 12.88 20.45
CA LEU A 451 2.75 13.97 21.39
C LEU A 451 2.44 15.27 20.64
N LEU A 452 3.25 15.64 19.66
CA LEU A 452 3.06 16.87 18.91
C LEU A 452 1.79 16.89 18.06
N TYR A 453 1.28 15.75 17.63
CA TYR A 453 -0.03 15.67 16.97
C TYR A 453 -1.20 16.10 17.89
N THR A 454 -1.03 16.09 19.21
CA THR A 454 -2.04 16.60 20.17
C THR A 454 -1.94 18.10 20.38
N HIS A 455 -0.92 18.78 19.84
CA HIS A 455 -0.74 20.22 20.00
C HIS A 455 -1.80 21.00 19.20
N PRO A 456 -2.54 21.97 19.81
CA PRO A 456 -3.69 22.62 19.18
C PRO A 456 -3.36 23.41 17.90
N LYS A 457 -2.11 23.88 17.76
CA LYS A 457 -1.67 24.66 16.61
C LYS A 457 -1.05 23.81 15.48
N ILE A 458 -0.86 22.51 15.66
CA ILE A 458 -0.19 21.64 14.69
C ILE A 458 -1.21 20.93 13.82
N ALA A 459 -1.01 21.04 12.51
CA ALA A 459 -1.76 20.31 11.50
C ALA A 459 -1.06 19.05 11.06
N GLY A 460 0.27 19.05 11.01
CA GLY A 460 1.10 17.89 10.69
C GLY A 460 2.50 18.07 11.25
N VAL A 461 3.15 16.97 11.60
CA VAL A 461 4.52 16.97 12.12
C VAL A 461 5.30 15.76 11.63
N ALA A 462 6.58 15.98 11.35
CA ALA A 462 7.57 14.94 11.12
C ALA A 462 8.85 15.32 11.88
N ILE A 463 9.36 14.38 12.67
CA ILE A 463 10.66 14.54 13.34
C ILE A 463 11.71 13.85 12.47
N VAL A 464 12.77 14.58 12.16
CA VAL A 464 13.88 14.08 11.33
C VAL A 464 15.23 14.42 11.93
N ALA A 465 16.24 13.60 11.62
CA ALA A 465 17.60 13.85 11.98
C ALA A 465 18.17 15.07 11.24
N MET A 466 18.94 15.89 11.93
CA MET A 466 19.83 16.88 11.34
C MET A 466 21.25 16.64 11.83
N PRO A 467 22.30 16.85 11.01
CA PRO A 467 23.68 16.61 11.40
C PRO A 467 24.14 17.58 12.50
N ASP A 468 24.94 17.06 13.43
CA ASP A 468 25.59 17.85 14.49
C ASP A 468 27.04 17.41 14.67
N PRO A 469 28.02 18.35 14.66
CA PRO A 469 29.44 18.00 14.73
C PRO A 469 29.87 17.31 16.05
N ARG A 470 29.12 17.54 17.14
CA ARG A 470 29.45 17.02 18.47
C ARG A 470 28.66 15.78 18.83
N LEU A 471 27.38 15.75 18.47
CA LEU A 471 26.44 14.69 18.90
C LEU A 471 26.15 13.69 17.79
N GLY A 472 26.71 13.88 16.60
CA GLY A 472 26.37 13.12 15.39
C GLY A 472 25.09 13.63 14.78
N GLU A 473 23.97 13.46 15.49
CA GLU A 473 22.66 13.94 15.03
C GLU A 473 21.90 14.66 16.15
N ARG A 474 20.95 15.53 15.73
CA ARG A 474 19.93 16.18 16.57
C ARG A 474 18.54 16.06 15.94
N ALA A 475 17.51 16.26 16.74
CA ALA A 475 16.14 16.25 16.28
C ALA A 475 15.72 17.62 15.73
N CYS A 476 15.14 17.61 14.52
CA CYS A 476 14.45 18.74 13.93
C CYS A 476 12.96 18.43 13.79
N ALA A 477 12.09 19.31 14.30
CA ALA A 477 10.67 19.26 14.08
C ALA A 477 10.32 19.98 12.78
N VAL A 478 9.80 19.26 11.79
CA VAL A 478 9.22 19.85 10.57
C VAL A 478 7.71 19.85 10.74
N VAL A 479 7.10 21.03 10.73
CA VAL A 479 5.71 21.21 11.16
C VAL A 479 4.90 21.93 10.09
N ILE A 480 3.68 21.44 9.86
CA ILE A 480 2.62 22.17 9.16
C ILE A 480 1.73 22.79 10.23
N PRO A 481 1.71 24.11 10.40
CA PRO A 481 0.81 24.76 11.34
C PRO A 481 -0.64 24.70 10.83
N ARG A 482 -1.61 24.79 11.75
CA ARG A 482 -3.00 25.00 11.35
C ARG A 482 -3.15 26.40 10.74
N GLU A 483 -4.17 26.57 9.92
CA GLU A 483 -4.44 27.83 9.24
C GLU A 483 -4.53 29.00 10.23
N GLY A 484 -3.84 30.10 9.91
CA GLY A 484 -3.78 31.28 10.77
C GLY A 484 -2.94 31.11 12.05
N GLN A 485 -2.30 29.97 12.28
CA GLN A 485 -1.47 29.74 13.46
C GLN A 485 0.01 29.93 13.15
N SER A 486 0.73 30.40 14.16
CA SER A 486 2.20 30.46 14.18
C SER A 486 2.74 29.62 15.34
N LEU A 487 3.94 29.09 15.18
CA LEU A 487 4.62 28.27 16.17
C LEU A 487 6.07 28.66 16.28
N THR A 488 6.60 28.61 17.51
CA THR A 488 8.02 28.77 17.80
C THR A 488 8.60 27.47 18.37
N LEU A 489 9.92 27.31 18.29
CA LEU A 489 10.59 26.16 18.89
C LEU A 489 10.34 26.10 20.42
N ALA A 490 10.33 27.26 21.08
CA ALA A 490 10.09 27.34 22.53
C ALA A 490 8.67 26.85 22.89
N GLU A 491 7.65 27.12 22.08
CA GLU A 491 6.30 26.61 22.31
C GLU A 491 6.24 25.10 22.19
N ILE A 492 6.91 24.51 21.17
CA ILE A 492 6.98 23.06 20.95
C ILE A 492 7.72 22.38 22.11
N VAL A 493 8.90 22.91 22.47
CA VAL A 493 9.70 22.36 23.57
C VAL A 493 8.92 22.43 24.88
N GLY A 494 8.34 23.59 25.21
CA GLY A 494 7.54 23.75 26.43
C GLY A 494 6.28 22.86 26.45
N PHE A 495 5.70 22.56 25.28
CA PHE A 495 4.60 21.59 25.19
C PHE A 495 5.08 20.18 25.54
N LEU A 496 6.20 19.74 24.96
CA LEU A 496 6.75 18.41 25.22
C LEU A 496 7.26 18.24 26.66
N GLU A 497 7.84 19.30 27.25
CA GLU A 497 8.26 19.30 28.65
C GLU A 497 7.07 19.15 29.61
N ARG A 498 5.92 19.76 29.32
CA ARG A 498 4.68 19.57 30.12
C ARG A 498 4.15 18.13 30.04
N HIS A 499 4.50 17.40 28.99
CA HIS A 499 4.20 15.96 28.85
C HIS A 499 5.33 15.07 29.37
N GLU A 500 6.25 15.62 30.17
CA GLU A 500 7.33 14.92 30.86
C GLU A 500 8.29 14.16 29.91
N LEU A 501 8.39 14.62 28.65
CA LEU A 501 9.29 14.00 27.68
C LEU A 501 10.75 14.25 28.09
N ALA A 502 11.58 13.20 28.03
CA ALA A 502 12.99 13.28 28.37
C ALA A 502 13.73 14.31 27.50
N ARG A 503 14.59 15.12 28.15
CA ARG A 503 15.22 16.27 27.53
C ARG A 503 16.00 15.97 26.23
N GLN A 504 16.63 14.82 26.14
CA GLN A 504 17.36 14.39 24.95
C GLN A 504 16.46 14.15 23.73
N LYS A 505 15.15 13.92 23.93
CA LYS A 505 14.16 13.71 22.86
C LYS A 505 13.56 15.01 22.33
N LEU A 506 13.80 16.14 22.99
CA LEU A 506 13.25 17.44 22.59
C LEU A 506 13.88 17.91 21.27
N PRO A 507 13.07 18.40 20.31
CA PRO A 507 13.61 19.00 19.09
C PRO A 507 14.46 20.23 19.39
N GLU A 508 15.57 20.38 18.67
CA GLU A 508 16.50 21.50 18.80
C GLU A 508 16.40 22.49 17.63
N ARG A 509 15.56 22.17 16.65
CA ARG A 509 15.23 23.02 15.49
C ARG A 509 13.77 22.85 15.12
N LEU A 510 13.16 23.95 14.63
CA LEU A 510 11.83 23.98 14.05
C LEU A 510 11.92 24.48 12.62
N GLU A 511 11.31 23.73 11.69
CA GLU A 511 11.06 24.16 10.32
C GLU A 511 9.57 24.15 10.03
N LEU A 512 9.05 25.28 9.55
CA LEU A 512 7.66 25.40 9.13
C LEU A 512 7.56 25.16 7.62
N VAL A 513 6.61 24.33 7.23
CA VAL A 513 6.32 23.99 5.83
C VAL A 513 4.82 24.05 5.57
N SER A 514 4.43 24.29 4.31
CA SER A 514 3.03 24.25 3.89
C SER A 514 2.54 22.84 3.59
N GLU A 515 3.43 21.96 3.18
CA GLU A 515 3.13 20.56 2.84
C GLU A 515 4.36 19.66 3.06
N PHE A 516 4.10 18.36 3.24
CA PHE A 516 5.16 17.35 3.27
C PHE A 516 5.37 16.72 1.90
N PRO A 517 6.62 16.40 1.52
CA PRO A 517 6.86 15.50 0.40
C PRO A 517 6.34 14.11 0.77
N THR A 518 5.40 13.58 -0.03
CA THR A 518 4.79 12.29 0.22
C THR A 518 5.03 11.31 -0.93
N THR A 519 4.93 10.02 -0.61
CA THR A 519 4.83 8.97 -1.61
C THR A 519 3.42 8.97 -2.22
N PRO A 520 3.19 8.24 -3.34
CA PRO A 520 1.86 8.06 -3.92
C PRO A 520 0.81 7.49 -2.96
N SER A 521 1.27 6.74 -1.96
CA SER A 521 0.43 6.16 -0.90
C SER A 521 0.19 7.10 0.29
N GLY A 522 0.65 8.36 0.22
CA GLY A 522 0.48 9.35 1.29
C GLY A 522 1.53 9.27 2.42
N LYS A 523 2.59 8.46 2.28
CA LYS A 523 3.65 8.34 3.28
C LYS A 523 4.65 9.48 3.17
N ILE A 524 4.98 10.14 4.30
CA ILE A 524 5.97 11.24 4.35
C ILE A 524 7.36 10.71 3.96
N GLN A 525 8.01 11.38 3.02
CA GLN A 525 9.37 11.08 2.58
C GLN A 525 10.39 11.82 3.46
N LYS A 526 10.63 11.29 4.67
CA LYS A 526 11.52 11.91 5.67
C LYS A 526 12.93 12.20 5.15
N TYR A 527 13.45 11.39 4.23
CA TYR A 527 14.76 11.64 3.61
C TYR A 527 14.80 12.97 2.84
N LYS A 528 13.73 13.33 2.12
CA LYS A 528 13.65 14.64 1.46
C LYS A 528 13.57 15.81 2.45
N LEU A 529 12.94 15.59 3.59
CA LEU A 529 12.93 16.58 4.66
C LEU A 529 14.33 16.76 5.28
N ARG A 530 15.08 15.66 5.47
CA ARG A 530 16.50 15.75 5.90
C ARG A 530 17.36 16.53 4.92
N ASP A 531 17.24 16.22 3.61
CA ASP A 531 17.97 16.94 2.56
C ASP A 531 17.64 18.44 2.57
N LEU A 532 16.35 18.80 2.73
CA LEU A 532 15.90 20.17 2.85
C LEU A 532 16.54 20.90 4.05
N ILE A 533 16.62 20.21 5.20
CA ILE A 533 17.21 20.77 6.42
C ILE A 533 18.69 20.99 6.24
N VAL A 534 19.44 20.02 5.70
CA VAL A 534 20.86 20.16 5.40
C VAL A 534 21.12 21.37 4.49
N GLN A 535 20.35 21.50 3.39
CA GLN A 535 20.46 22.65 2.49
C GLN A 535 20.17 23.99 3.18
N ARG A 536 19.22 24.02 4.13
CA ARG A 536 18.91 25.25 4.91
C ARG A 536 19.97 25.56 5.97
N MET A 537 20.67 24.55 6.47
CA MET A 537 21.80 24.74 7.41
C MET A 537 23.05 25.28 6.69
N GLU A 538 23.26 24.92 5.44
CA GLU A 538 24.39 25.38 4.62
C GLU A 538 24.22 26.78 4.06
N ARG A 539 23.00 27.33 4.01
CA ARG A 539 22.76 28.71 3.58
C ARG A 539 22.99 29.63 4.75
N PRO A 540 23.94 30.59 4.68
CA PRO A 540 24.07 31.63 5.69
C PRO A 540 22.77 32.44 5.76
N ALA A 541 22.32 32.79 6.99
CA ALA A 541 21.13 33.56 7.27
C ALA A 541 21.21 34.98 6.70
#